data_44b168d27f09645a77560d1e9f646e57
#
_entry.id   44b168d27f09645a77560d1e9f646e57
#
_cell.length_a   1.000
_cell.length_b   1.000
_cell.length_c   1.000
_cell.angle_alpha   90.00
_cell.angle_beta   90.00
_cell.angle_gamma   90.00
#
_symmetry.space_group_name_H-M   'P 1'
#
loop_
_entity.id
_entity.type
_entity.pdbx_description
1 polymer ?
#
loop_
_entity_poly.entity_id
_entity_poly.type
_entity_poly.pdbx_seq_one_letter_code
_entity_poly.pdbx_strand_id
1 'polypeptide(L)'
;MTPRRIYHGTGPGPITPDGCAVDYYATLTAGDEPGIIHSAVPAGASILELGAGAGRITRPLLALGHEVVAVDESPEMLAHITGAETVCSPIQTLALPRTFDVVLLMSFVVETADDDLRAGFLRTCRAHVADGGCVILQRKPPEWYDAVRPFERRAGDGRTVRMTGISRPGPGLLEATMVYTVGERRWTHTFVSRRLDDDYLERSLGEAGLTVAGFLDDERGWVRAVPR
;
A
#
# COMPACT_ATOMS: atom_id res chain seq x y z
N MET A 1 21.02 -16.34 13.05
CA MET A 1 19.84 -15.62 13.59
C MET A 1 18.70 -15.86 12.61
N THR A 2 17.59 -16.44 13.07
CA THR A 2 16.38 -16.57 12.22
C THR A 2 15.90 -15.17 11.86
N PRO A 3 15.61 -14.85 10.58
CA PRO A 3 15.11 -13.55 10.22
C PRO A 3 13.81 -13.30 11.01
N ARG A 4 13.78 -12.20 11.77
CA ARG A 4 12.58 -11.77 12.49
C ARG A 4 11.52 -11.47 11.44
N ARG A 5 10.38 -12.16 11.48
CA ARG A 5 9.28 -11.86 10.57
C ARG A 5 8.86 -10.39 10.80
N ILE A 6 8.99 -9.59 9.76
CA ILE A 6 8.62 -8.15 9.79
C ILE A 6 7.10 -7.99 9.92
N TYR A 7 6.35 -9.01 9.49
CA TYR A 7 4.90 -9.02 9.47
C TYR A 7 4.34 -10.27 10.14
N HIS A 8 3.28 -10.11 10.94
CA HIS A 8 2.57 -11.22 11.57
C HIS A 8 1.10 -10.85 11.80
N GLY A 9 0.19 -11.72 11.35
CA GLY A 9 -1.24 -11.57 11.55
C GLY A 9 -1.86 -12.73 12.30
N THR A 10 -2.95 -12.48 13.03
CA THR A 10 -3.78 -13.52 13.67
C THR A 10 -5.24 -13.15 13.59
N GLY A 11 -6.11 -14.15 13.70
CA GLY A 11 -7.56 -13.98 13.74
C GLY A 11 -8.29 -15.02 12.91
N PRO A 12 -9.61 -14.97 12.84
CA PRO A 12 -10.39 -15.92 12.05
C PRO A 12 -10.22 -15.65 10.54
N GLY A 13 -10.30 -16.72 9.75
CA GLY A 13 -10.17 -16.70 8.29
C GLY A 13 -8.72 -16.67 7.79
N PRO A 14 -8.52 -16.55 6.48
CA PRO A 14 -7.19 -16.51 5.87
C PRO A 14 -6.37 -15.30 6.30
N ILE A 15 -5.07 -15.50 6.45
CA ILE A 15 -4.08 -14.45 6.73
C ILE A 15 -3.04 -14.48 5.61
N THR A 16 -2.80 -13.35 4.97
CA THR A 16 -1.81 -13.21 3.90
C THR A 16 -0.37 -13.38 4.39
N PRO A 17 0.60 -13.62 3.51
CA PRO A 17 2.01 -13.73 3.87
C PRO A 17 2.55 -12.52 4.64
N ASP A 18 2.06 -11.32 4.33
CA ASP A 18 2.38 -10.07 5.01
C ASP A 18 1.53 -9.79 6.28
N GLY A 19 0.69 -10.75 6.69
CA GLY A 19 -0.06 -10.69 7.95
C GLY A 19 -1.41 -10.00 7.89
N CYS A 20 -1.91 -9.62 6.71
CA CYS A 20 -3.23 -9.01 6.57
C CYS A 20 -4.35 -10.04 6.68
N ALA A 21 -5.42 -9.71 7.41
CA ALA A 21 -6.59 -10.57 7.60
C ALA A 21 -7.57 -10.40 6.43
N VAL A 22 -7.69 -11.38 5.54
CA VAL A 22 -8.53 -11.30 4.33
C VAL A 22 -9.96 -10.90 4.66
N ASP A 23 -10.58 -11.60 5.61
CA ASP A 23 -11.97 -11.34 6.00
C ASP A 23 -12.20 -9.91 6.53
N TYR A 24 -11.23 -9.32 7.22
CA TYR A 24 -11.31 -7.94 7.66
C TYR A 24 -11.14 -6.97 6.48
N TYR A 25 -10.08 -7.16 5.68
CA TYR A 25 -9.77 -6.27 4.56
C TYR A 25 -10.86 -6.27 3.49
N ALA A 26 -11.56 -7.40 3.28
CA ALA A 26 -12.69 -7.49 2.37
C ALA A 26 -13.90 -6.61 2.79
N THR A 27 -13.97 -6.21 4.09
CA THR A 27 -15.02 -5.30 4.57
C THR A 27 -14.67 -3.83 4.43
N LEU A 28 -13.43 -3.49 4.08
CA LEU A 28 -12.99 -2.11 4.01
C LEU A 28 -13.54 -1.40 2.77
N THR A 29 -13.94 -0.16 2.96
CA THR A 29 -14.29 0.78 1.90
C THR A 29 -13.18 1.80 1.72
N ALA A 30 -13.04 2.35 0.51
CA ALA A 30 -12.16 3.49 0.28
C ALA A 30 -12.67 4.75 1.01
N GLY A 31 -11.74 5.61 1.39
CA GLY A 31 -12.00 7.01 1.73
C GLY A 31 -11.94 7.86 0.46
N ASP A 32 -11.14 8.92 0.52
CA ASP A 32 -10.97 9.90 -0.58
C ASP A 32 -9.92 9.45 -1.60
N GLU A 33 -9.19 8.34 -1.33
CA GLU A 33 -8.06 7.89 -2.15
C GLU A 33 -8.41 7.77 -3.65
N PRO A 34 -9.55 7.16 -4.05
CA PRO A 34 -9.88 7.07 -5.47
C PRO A 34 -10.13 8.44 -6.12
N GLY A 35 -10.68 9.40 -5.37
CA GLY A 35 -10.88 10.77 -5.83
C GLY A 35 -9.57 11.52 -6.04
N ILE A 36 -8.62 11.36 -5.12
CA ILE A 36 -7.27 11.94 -5.22
C ILE A 36 -6.56 11.37 -6.46
N ILE A 37 -6.58 10.05 -6.64
CA ILE A 37 -5.97 9.38 -7.80
C ILE A 37 -6.62 9.88 -9.09
N HIS A 38 -7.97 9.84 -9.18
CA HIS A 38 -8.71 10.25 -10.38
C HIS A 38 -8.40 11.69 -10.79
N SER A 39 -8.27 12.60 -9.81
CA SER A 39 -7.97 14.01 -10.09
C SER A 39 -6.53 14.25 -10.55
N ALA A 40 -5.61 13.32 -10.27
CA ALA A 40 -4.19 13.44 -10.57
C ALA A 40 -3.76 12.76 -11.88
N VAL A 41 -4.68 12.05 -12.57
CA VAL A 41 -4.37 11.23 -13.73
C VAL A 41 -5.38 11.49 -14.87
N PRO A 42 -5.06 11.17 -16.13
CA PRO A 42 -6.00 11.30 -17.24
C PRO A 42 -7.28 10.47 -17.01
N ALA A 43 -8.41 10.96 -17.50
CA ALA A 43 -9.65 10.18 -17.53
C ALA A 43 -9.45 8.92 -18.38
N GLY A 44 -9.96 7.78 -17.90
CA GLY A 44 -9.81 6.49 -18.58
C GLY A 44 -8.39 5.92 -18.55
N ALA A 45 -7.49 6.42 -17.69
CA ALA A 45 -6.12 5.93 -17.58
C ALA A 45 -6.07 4.42 -17.34
N SER A 46 -5.07 3.76 -17.93
CA SER A 46 -4.69 2.39 -17.60
C SER A 46 -3.88 2.38 -16.31
N ILE A 47 -4.33 1.62 -15.31
CA ILE A 47 -3.79 1.61 -13.95
C ILE A 47 -3.30 0.20 -13.58
N LEU A 48 -2.07 0.10 -13.11
CA LEU A 48 -1.56 -1.08 -12.42
C LEU A 48 -1.59 -0.82 -10.91
N GLU A 49 -2.43 -1.54 -10.17
CA GLU A 49 -2.51 -1.45 -8.71
C GLU A 49 -1.71 -2.57 -8.07
N LEU A 50 -0.59 -2.23 -7.42
CA LEU A 50 0.30 -3.17 -6.75
C LEU A 50 -0.08 -3.30 -5.27
N GLY A 51 -0.35 -4.53 -4.81
CA GLY A 51 -0.87 -4.81 -3.48
C GLY A 51 -2.34 -4.40 -3.35
N ALA A 52 -3.17 -4.79 -4.33
CA ALA A 52 -4.58 -4.39 -4.42
C ALA A 52 -5.45 -4.92 -3.26
N GLY A 53 -4.99 -5.95 -2.55
CA GLY A 53 -5.74 -6.61 -1.50
C GLY A 53 -7.11 -7.08 -2.00
N ALA A 54 -8.15 -6.84 -1.22
CA ALA A 54 -9.53 -7.18 -1.57
C ALA A 54 -10.22 -6.15 -2.50
N GLY A 55 -9.47 -5.26 -3.15
CA GLY A 55 -9.99 -4.32 -4.16
C GLY A 55 -10.66 -3.07 -3.58
N ARG A 56 -10.21 -2.61 -2.43
CA ARG A 56 -10.75 -1.40 -1.78
C ARG A 56 -10.61 -0.15 -2.66
N ILE A 57 -9.50 -0.02 -3.36
CA ILE A 57 -9.21 1.07 -4.30
C ILE A 57 -9.62 0.69 -5.73
N THR A 58 -9.41 -0.56 -6.14
CA THR A 58 -9.76 -1.09 -7.46
C THR A 58 -11.20 -0.77 -7.86
N ARG A 59 -12.17 -1.17 -7.02
CA ARG A 59 -13.60 -1.03 -7.35
C ARG A 59 -14.03 0.41 -7.64
N PRO A 60 -13.73 1.41 -6.80
CA PRO A 60 -14.09 2.79 -7.12
C PRO A 60 -13.32 3.36 -8.31
N LEU A 61 -12.08 2.95 -8.58
CA LEU A 61 -11.37 3.39 -9.79
C LEU A 61 -12.03 2.86 -11.07
N LEU A 62 -12.49 1.61 -11.07
CA LEU A 62 -13.31 1.05 -12.17
C LEU A 62 -14.60 1.86 -12.36
N ALA A 63 -15.29 2.21 -11.26
CA ALA A 63 -16.50 3.02 -11.31
C ALA A 63 -16.27 4.44 -11.85
N LEU A 64 -15.05 4.98 -11.69
CA LEU A 64 -14.62 6.25 -12.26
C LEU A 64 -14.16 6.15 -13.72
N GLY A 65 -14.25 4.95 -14.32
CA GLY A 65 -13.96 4.72 -15.75
C GLY A 65 -12.51 4.41 -16.08
N HIS A 66 -11.68 4.08 -15.10
CA HIS A 66 -10.31 3.63 -15.33
C HIS A 66 -10.24 2.14 -15.67
N GLU A 67 -9.22 1.73 -16.43
CA GLU A 67 -8.89 0.34 -16.67
C GLU A 67 -7.88 -0.12 -15.61
N VAL A 68 -8.26 -1.07 -14.76
CA VAL A 68 -7.41 -1.48 -13.63
C VAL A 68 -6.96 -2.93 -13.77
N VAL A 69 -5.66 -3.15 -13.63
CA VAL A 69 -5.06 -4.46 -13.38
C VAL A 69 -4.65 -4.51 -11.90
N ALA A 70 -5.27 -5.41 -11.15
CA ALA A 70 -5.06 -5.55 -9.72
C ALA A 70 -4.10 -6.70 -9.42
N VAL A 71 -2.99 -6.40 -8.74
CA VAL A 71 -1.95 -7.37 -8.37
C VAL A 71 -1.93 -7.55 -6.86
N ASP A 72 -1.94 -8.79 -6.41
CA ASP A 72 -1.72 -9.15 -5.01
C ASP A 72 -1.08 -10.54 -4.92
N GLU A 73 -0.34 -10.82 -3.86
CA GLU A 73 0.25 -12.15 -3.67
C GLU A 73 -0.73 -13.17 -3.08
N SER A 74 -1.86 -12.71 -2.51
CA SER A 74 -2.91 -13.57 -1.93
C SER A 74 -4.03 -13.81 -2.92
N PRO A 75 -4.23 -15.06 -3.38
CA PRO A 75 -5.38 -15.41 -4.21
C PRO A 75 -6.71 -15.22 -3.47
N GLU A 76 -6.72 -15.36 -2.13
CA GLU A 76 -7.90 -15.13 -1.31
C GLU A 76 -8.31 -13.64 -1.30
N MET A 77 -7.34 -12.72 -1.30
CA MET A 77 -7.62 -11.29 -1.47
C MET A 77 -8.21 -11.02 -2.86
N LEU A 78 -7.55 -11.49 -3.91
CA LEU A 78 -7.98 -11.27 -5.30
C LEU A 78 -9.37 -11.85 -5.60
N ALA A 79 -9.78 -12.91 -4.93
CA ALA A 79 -11.12 -13.51 -5.07
C ALA A 79 -12.27 -12.52 -4.75
N HIS A 80 -12.01 -11.44 -4.04
CA HIS A 80 -12.97 -10.38 -3.75
C HIS A 80 -13.06 -9.31 -4.84
N ILE A 81 -12.18 -9.33 -5.84
CA ILE A 81 -12.14 -8.34 -6.93
C ILE A 81 -12.96 -8.83 -8.09
N THR A 82 -13.87 -7.99 -8.57
CA THR A 82 -14.68 -8.22 -9.78
C THR A 82 -14.55 -7.03 -10.72
N GLY A 83 -14.62 -7.28 -12.03
CA GLY A 83 -14.59 -6.24 -13.06
C GLY A 83 -13.19 -5.72 -13.43
N ALA A 84 -12.14 -6.18 -12.75
CA ALA A 84 -10.75 -5.93 -13.12
C ALA A 84 -10.05 -7.22 -13.54
N GLU A 85 -9.00 -7.10 -14.34
CA GLU A 85 -8.01 -8.16 -14.50
C GLU A 85 -7.24 -8.31 -13.17
N THR A 86 -7.08 -9.56 -12.70
CA THR A 86 -6.33 -9.86 -11.48
C THR A 86 -5.10 -10.71 -11.78
N VAL A 87 -3.98 -10.39 -11.13
CA VAL A 87 -2.71 -11.12 -11.28
C VAL A 87 -2.22 -11.52 -9.90
N CYS A 88 -2.14 -12.82 -9.63
CA CYS A 88 -1.60 -13.34 -8.37
C CYS A 88 -0.07 -13.41 -8.47
N SER A 89 0.62 -12.46 -7.83
CA SER A 89 2.08 -12.35 -7.87
C SER A 89 2.58 -11.48 -6.72
N PRO A 90 3.73 -11.82 -6.09
CA PRO A 90 4.47 -10.85 -5.29
C PRO A 90 4.91 -9.66 -6.13
N ILE A 91 4.84 -8.45 -5.57
CA ILE A 91 5.14 -7.20 -6.29
C ILE A 91 6.55 -7.22 -6.89
N GLN A 92 7.55 -7.61 -6.10
CA GLN A 92 8.98 -7.54 -6.47
C GLN A 92 9.39 -8.50 -7.60
N THR A 93 8.53 -9.47 -7.95
CA THR A 93 8.79 -10.46 -9.01
C THR A 93 7.80 -10.34 -10.18
N LEU A 94 6.89 -9.39 -10.13
CA LEU A 94 5.93 -9.16 -11.20
C LEU A 94 6.63 -8.79 -12.50
N ALA A 95 6.23 -9.44 -13.59
CA ALA A 95 6.67 -9.14 -14.95
C ALA A 95 5.49 -9.25 -15.93
N LEU A 96 4.91 -8.12 -16.30
CA LEU A 96 3.87 -8.04 -17.31
C LEU A 96 4.48 -7.52 -18.63
N PRO A 97 4.03 -8.02 -19.80
CA PRO A 97 4.57 -7.59 -21.09
C PRO A 97 3.95 -6.26 -21.59
N ARG A 98 3.60 -5.37 -20.66
CA ARG A 98 2.97 -4.07 -20.96
C ARG A 98 3.28 -3.04 -19.88
N THR A 99 3.14 -1.77 -20.26
CA THR A 99 3.24 -0.62 -19.35
C THR A 99 1.87 0.04 -19.18
N PHE A 100 1.75 0.92 -18.19
CA PHE A 100 0.53 1.58 -17.77
C PHE A 100 0.74 3.09 -17.65
N ASP A 101 -0.33 3.86 -17.83
CA ASP A 101 -0.30 5.31 -17.61
C ASP A 101 -0.02 5.62 -16.13
N VAL A 102 -0.49 4.74 -15.24
CA VAL A 102 -0.35 4.91 -13.79
C VAL A 102 0.02 3.59 -13.12
N VAL A 103 1.00 3.64 -12.24
CA VAL A 103 1.30 2.52 -11.31
C VAL A 103 1.02 2.99 -9.89
N LEU A 104 0.19 2.27 -9.16
CA LEU A 104 -0.16 2.58 -7.77
C LEU A 104 0.60 1.66 -6.81
N LEU A 105 1.20 2.25 -5.78
CA LEU A 105 1.77 1.56 -4.62
C LEU A 105 1.18 2.19 -3.35
N MET A 106 -0.01 1.72 -2.97
CA MET A 106 -0.85 2.34 -1.97
C MET A 106 -0.66 1.75 -0.57
N SER A 107 -1.43 2.25 0.40
CA SER A 107 -1.55 1.67 1.76
C SER A 107 -0.20 1.52 2.48
N PHE A 108 0.73 2.44 2.22
CA PHE A 108 2.05 2.50 2.88
C PHE A 108 2.98 1.31 2.62
N VAL A 109 2.72 0.51 1.59
CA VAL A 109 3.54 -0.67 1.23
C VAL A 109 5.01 -0.30 1.01
N VAL A 110 5.27 0.89 0.48
CA VAL A 110 6.63 1.42 0.28
C VAL A 110 7.42 1.57 1.60
N GLU A 111 6.74 1.64 2.75
CA GLU A 111 7.35 1.79 4.08
C GLU A 111 7.84 0.47 4.68
N THR A 112 7.89 -0.62 3.91
CA THR A 112 8.50 -1.87 4.40
C THR A 112 9.87 -1.61 5.03
N ALA A 113 10.16 -2.27 6.15
CA ALA A 113 11.45 -2.16 6.84
C ALA A 113 12.59 -2.87 6.10
N ASP A 114 12.26 -3.70 5.13
CA ASP A 114 13.21 -4.42 4.28
C ASP A 114 13.57 -3.55 3.06
N ASP A 115 14.83 -3.10 3.02
CA ASP A 115 15.33 -2.19 2.00
C ASP A 115 15.42 -2.88 0.62
N ASP A 116 15.77 -4.16 0.56
CA ASP A 116 15.82 -4.93 -0.69
C ASP A 116 14.42 -5.16 -1.27
N LEU A 117 13.46 -5.44 -0.39
CA LEU A 117 12.06 -5.59 -0.79
C LEU A 117 11.50 -4.27 -1.33
N ARG A 118 11.73 -3.14 -0.65
CA ARG A 118 11.34 -1.81 -1.12
C ARG A 118 11.96 -1.47 -2.47
N ALA A 119 13.26 -1.72 -2.62
CA ALA A 119 13.94 -1.53 -3.90
C ALA A 119 13.32 -2.41 -5.00
N GLY A 120 12.92 -3.64 -4.68
CA GLY A 120 12.16 -4.52 -5.57
C GLY A 120 10.83 -3.90 -6.01
N PHE A 121 10.05 -3.37 -5.07
CA PHE A 121 8.77 -2.71 -5.36
C PHE A 121 8.95 -1.51 -6.31
N LEU A 122 9.92 -0.65 -6.03
CA LEU A 122 10.17 0.54 -6.84
C LEU A 122 10.68 0.19 -8.24
N ARG A 123 11.53 -0.85 -8.39
CA ARG A 123 11.92 -1.37 -9.72
C ARG A 123 10.73 -1.90 -10.50
N THR A 124 9.80 -2.60 -9.84
CA THR A 124 8.56 -3.06 -10.47
C THR A 124 7.69 -1.88 -10.91
N CYS A 125 7.57 -0.83 -10.08
CA CYS A 125 6.88 0.40 -10.48
C CYS A 125 7.52 0.99 -11.77
N ARG A 126 8.87 1.12 -11.79
CA ARG A 126 9.58 1.67 -12.96
C ARG A 126 9.43 0.81 -14.22
N ALA A 127 9.46 -0.51 -14.06
CA ALA A 127 9.35 -1.44 -15.19
C ALA A 127 7.96 -1.41 -15.86
N HIS A 128 6.93 -1.01 -15.12
CA HIS A 128 5.56 -1.06 -15.61
C HIS A 128 4.92 0.32 -15.84
N VAL A 129 5.56 1.41 -15.45
CA VAL A 129 5.09 2.75 -15.80
C VAL A 129 5.53 3.12 -17.21
N ALA A 130 4.62 3.65 -18.03
CA ALA A 130 4.93 4.17 -19.36
C ALA A 130 5.83 5.42 -19.28
N ASP A 131 6.56 5.74 -20.35
CA ASP A 131 7.49 6.90 -20.36
C ASP A 131 6.79 8.23 -20.05
N GLY A 132 5.56 8.41 -20.47
CA GLY A 132 4.73 9.61 -20.14
C GLY A 132 3.84 9.43 -18.91
N GLY A 133 3.92 8.28 -18.24
CA GLY A 133 3.08 7.91 -17.11
C GLY A 133 3.62 8.39 -15.77
N CYS A 134 2.96 7.97 -14.70
CA CYS A 134 3.41 8.27 -13.34
C CYS A 134 3.21 7.09 -12.38
N VAL A 135 3.99 7.11 -11.32
CA VAL A 135 3.80 6.27 -10.14
C VAL A 135 3.17 7.14 -9.05
N ILE A 136 2.10 6.66 -8.43
CA ILE A 136 1.52 7.28 -7.24
C ILE A 136 1.73 6.32 -6.08
N LEU A 137 2.36 6.80 -5.03
CA LEU A 137 2.59 6.01 -3.83
C LEU A 137 2.20 6.79 -2.56
N GLN A 138 1.80 6.05 -1.53
CA GLN A 138 1.50 6.60 -0.21
C GLN A 138 2.61 6.29 0.77
N ARG A 139 3.03 7.32 1.51
CA ARG A 139 3.83 7.20 2.73
C ARG A 139 3.15 7.96 3.86
N LYS A 140 3.47 7.66 5.10
CA LYS A 140 3.11 8.53 6.21
C LYS A 140 4.00 9.77 6.20
N PRO A 141 3.45 10.95 6.53
CA PRO A 141 4.28 12.11 6.78
C PRO A 141 5.40 11.76 7.77
N PRO A 142 6.66 12.17 7.55
CA PRO A 142 7.77 11.82 8.43
C PRO A 142 7.52 12.15 9.90
N GLU A 143 6.82 13.24 10.19
CA GLU A 143 6.46 13.71 11.53
C GLU A 143 5.52 12.76 12.25
N TRP A 144 4.71 11.99 11.50
CA TRP A 144 3.84 10.97 12.08
C TRP A 144 4.63 9.95 12.90
N TYR A 145 5.83 9.56 12.46
CA TYR A 145 6.67 8.60 13.18
C TYR A 145 7.12 9.08 14.56
N ASP A 146 7.28 10.40 14.73
CA ASP A 146 7.66 11.02 15.99
C ASP A 146 6.43 11.22 16.90
N ALA A 147 5.30 11.56 16.29
CA ALA A 147 4.05 11.91 16.97
C ALA A 147 3.18 10.71 17.35
N VAL A 148 3.29 9.57 16.61
CA VAL A 148 2.37 8.44 16.80
C VAL A 148 2.39 7.91 18.23
N ARG A 149 1.18 7.69 18.75
CA ARG A 149 0.91 7.11 20.07
C ARG A 149 -0.14 6.02 19.91
N PRO A 150 -0.26 5.09 20.87
CA PRO A 150 -1.38 4.16 20.89
C PRO A 150 -2.70 4.90 20.79
N PHE A 151 -3.61 4.38 19.97
CA PHE A 151 -4.95 4.96 19.80
C PHE A 151 -6.00 3.87 19.65
N GLU A 152 -7.25 4.26 19.87
CA GLU A 152 -8.43 3.49 19.52
C GLU A 152 -9.40 4.40 18.78
N ARG A 153 -9.93 3.93 17.66
CA ARG A 153 -10.96 4.61 16.87
C ARG A 153 -12.12 3.65 16.60
N ARG A 154 -13.33 4.15 16.78
CA ARG A 154 -14.55 3.44 16.41
C ARG A 154 -15.13 4.08 15.16
N ALA A 155 -15.31 3.29 14.12
CA ALA A 155 -15.99 3.70 12.90
C ALA A 155 -17.52 3.70 13.11
N GLY A 156 -18.25 4.49 12.30
CA GLY A 156 -19.70 4.58 12.38
C GLY A 156 -20.47 3.28 12.11
N ASP A 157 -19.83 2.31 11.48
CA ASP A 157 -20.34 0.95 11.20
C ASP A 157 -20.07 -0.05 12.33
N GLY A 158 -19.55 0.43 13.48
CA GLY A 158 -19.27 -0.39 14.66
C GLY A 158 -17.91 -1.08 14.65
N ARG A 159 -17.11 -0.94 13.61
CA ARG A 159 -15.72 -1.41 13.59
C ARG A 159 -14.86 -0.64 14.58
N THR A 160 -13.97 -1.33 15.27
CA THR A 160 -12.94 -0.69 16.11
C THR A 160 -11.57 -1.01 15.57
N VAL A 161 -10.74 0.02 15.45
CA VAL A 161 -9.33 -0.06 15.05
C VAL A 161 -8.49 0.50 16.19
N ARG A 162 -7.58 -0.31 16.70
CA ARG A 162 -6.67 0.10 17.77
C ARG A 162 -5.24 -0.16 17.36
N MET A 163 -4.38 0.84 17.55
CA MET A 163 -2.92 0.67 17.46
C MET A 163 -2.34 0.53 18.86
N THR A 164 -1.51 -0.46 19.05
CA THR A 164 -0.88 -0.79 20.34
C THR A 164 0.53 -1.36 20.11
N GLY A 165 1.26 -1.64 21.17
CA GLY A 165 2.56 -2.29 21.09
C GLY A 165 3.62 -1.48 20.34
N ILE A 166 3.53 -0.14 20.33
CA ILE A 166 4.48 0.71 19.61
C ILE A 166 5.87 0.58 20.22
N SER A 167 6.84 0.20 19.40
CA SER A 167 8.27 0.17 19.74
C SER A 167 9.11 0.74 18.59
N ARG A 168 10.37 1.09 18.90
CA ARG A 168 11.34 1.60 17.93
C ARG A 168 12.58 0.70 17.92
N PRO A 169 12.57 -0.40 17.13
CA PRO A 169 13.64 -1.41 17.16
C PRO A 169 14.96 -0.95 16.55
N GLY A 170 14.99 0.21 15.91
CA GLY A 170 16.19 0.80 15.33
C GLY A 170 15.92 2.20 14.75
N PRO A 171 16.95 2.90 14.27
CA PRO A 171 16.80 4.22 13.68
C PRO A 171 15.80 4.22 12.51
N GLY A 172 14.81 5.11 12.56
CA GLY A 172 13.78 5.24 11.53
C GLY A 172 12.82 4.04 11.43
N LEU A 173 12.87 3.08 12.35
CA LEU A 173 11.95 1.94 12.40
C LEU A 173 10.87 2.12 13.45
N LEU A 174 9.67 1.71 13.10
CA LEU A 174 8.52 1.64 13.99
C LEU A 174 7.93 0.23 13.92
N GLU A 175 7.84 -0.45 15.05
CA GLU A 175 7.03 -1.66 15.19
C GLU A 175 5.73 -1.30 15.89
N ALA A 176 4.61 -1.80 15.39
CA ALA A 176 3.31 -1.63 16.00
C ALA A 176 2.40 -2.82 15.72
N THR A 177 1.38 -2.97 16.58
CA THR A 177 0.32 -3.95 16.38
C THR A 177 -1.01 -3.21 16.18
N MET A 178 -1.64 -3.46 15.05
CA MET A 178 -3.04 -3.08 14.82
C MET A 178 -3.95 -4.20 15.34
N VAL A 179 -5.02 -3.79 15.99
CA VAL A 179 -6.09 -4.68 16.43
C VAL A 179 -7.38 -4.21 15.77
N TYR A 180 -8.01 -5.10 15.03
CA TYR A 180 -9.28 -4.84 14.35
C TYR A 180 -10.38 -5.66 15.02
N THR A 181 -11.54 -5.05 15.27
CA THR A 181 -12.69 -5.74 15.85
C THR A 181 -13.96 -5.40 15.06
N VAL A 182 -14.73 -6.43 14.71
CA VAL A 182 -16.04 -6.32 14.04
C VAL A 182 -16.99 -7.31 14.73
N GLY A 183 -17.94 -6.81 15.49
CA GLY A 183 -18.76 -7.66 16.37
C GLY A 183 -17.89 -8.43 17.36
N GLU A 184 -17.99 -9.76 17.36
CA GLU A 184 -17.19 -10.66 18.20
C GLU A 184 -15.86 -11.08 17.54
N ARG A 185 -15.66 -10.77 16.27
CA ARG A 185 -14.46 -11.16 15.51
C ARG A 185 -13.34 -10.17 15.77
N ARG A 186 -12.14 -10.71 15.99
CA ARG A 186 -10.95 -9.90 16.27
C ARG A 186 -9.76 -10.42 15.49
N TRP A 187 -9.01 -9.49 14.89
CA TRP A 187 -7.75 -9.75 14.19
C TRP A 187 -6.64 -8.87 14.74
N THR A 188 -5.42 -9.35 14.60
CA THR A 188 -4.22 -8.55 14.88
C THR A 188 -3.32 -8.55 13.66
N HIS A 189 -2.61 -7.45 13.47
CA HIS A 189 -1.57 -7.32 12.46
C HIS A 189 -0.38 -6.57 13.08
N THR A 190 0.74 -7.26 13.27
CA THR A 190 2.00 -6.67 13.73
C THR A 190 2.90 -6.46 12.53
N PHE A 191 3.46 -5.27 12.42
CA PHE A 191 4.32 -4.86 11.32
C PHE A 191 5.49 -4.02 11.83
N VAL A 192 6.56 -3.97 11.03
CA VAL A 192 7.65 -3.01 11.18
C VAL A 192 7.67 -2.14 9.94
N SER A 193 7.54 -0.84 10.11
CA SER A 193 7.61 0.15 9.04
C SER A 193 8.84 1.04 9.19
N ARG A 194 9.32 1.55 8.05
CA ARG A 194 10.43 2.50 7.98
C ARG A 194 9.92 3.91 7.70
N ARG A 195 10.40 4.87 8.48
CA ARG A 195 10.27 6.28 8.17
C ARG A 195 10.99 6.58 6.85
N LEU A 196 10.27 7.15 5.91
CA LEU A 196 10.81 7.65 4.67
C LEU A 196 10.73 9.18 4.70
N ASP A 197 11.80 9.84 5.17
CA ASP A 197 11.95 11.28 4.96
C ASP A 197 12.19 11.58 3.46
N ASP A 198 12.19 12.85 3.08
CA ASP A 198 12.26 13.22 1.68
C ASP A 198 13.56 12.77 1.03
N ASP A 199 14.69 12.94 1.70
CA ASP A 199 16.01 12.54 1.18
C ASP A 199 16.09 11.01 1.00
N TYR A 200 15.52 10.25 1.92
CA TYR A 200 15.48 8.79 1.82
C TYR A 200 14.58 8.33 0.67
N LEU A 201 13.41 8.94 0.55
CA LEU A 201 12.46 8.64 -0.52
C LEU A 201 13.05 8.97 -1.89
N GLU A 202 13.61 10.18 -2.08
CA GLU A 202 14.20 10.64 -3.33
C GLU A 202 15.37 9.75 -3.75
N ARG A 203 16.22 9.35 -2.82
CA ARG A 203 17.32 8.41 -3.09
C ARG A 203 16.77 7.06 -3.53
N SER A 204 15.81 6.49 -2.81
CA SER A 204 15.23 5.18 -3.12
C SER A 204 14.54 5.16 -4.50
N LEU A 205 13.80 6.22 -4.83
CA LEU A 205 13.20 6.40 -6.15
C LEU A 205 14.28 6.55 -7.23
N GLY A 206 15.32 7.34 -6.94
CA GLY A 206 16.42 7.57 -7.85
C GLY A 206 17.19 6.30 -8.23
N GLU A 207 17.44 5.44 -7.27
CA GLU A 207 18.07 4.13 -7.48
C GLU A 207 17.21 3.20 -8.34
N ALA A 208 15.89 3.38 -8.32
CA ALA A 208 14.96 2.66 -9.19
C ALA A 208 14.74 3.33 -10.57
N GLY A 209 15.36 4.47 -10.87
CA GLY A 209 15.15 5.20 -12.13
C GLY A 209 13.87 6.05 -12.16
N LEU A 210 13.40 6.46 -10.99
CA LEU A 210 12.25 7.35 -10.81
C LEU A 210 12.70 8.68 -10.20
N THR A 211 11.90 9.73 -10.34
CA THR A 211 12.10 11.02 -9.69
C THR A 211 10.80 11.57 -9.15
N VAL A 212 10.83 12.25 -8.00
CA VAL A 212 9.65 12.94 -7.46
C VAL A 212 9.26 14.08 -8.39
N ALA A 213 8.02 14.05 -8.88
CA ALA A 213 7.44 15.10 -9.71
C ALA A 213 6.56 16.07 -8.89
N GLY A 214 6.14 15.68 -7.70
CA GLY A 214 5.35 16.50 -6.78
C GLY A 214 4.62 15.67 -5.73
N PHE A 215 3.81 16.36 -4.94
CA PHE A 215 2.93 15.78 -3.94
C PHE A 215 1.49 16.13 -4.27
N LEU A 216 0.56 15.23 -3.94
CA LEU A 216 -0.87 15.41 -4.21
C LEU A 216 -1.62 15.91 -2.96
N ASP A 217 -0.91 16.12 -1.87
CA ASP A 217 -1.42 16.66 -0.60
C ASP A 217 -0.38 17.58 0.08
N ASP A 218 -0.85 18.45 0.96
CA ASP A 218 0.00 19.39 1.71
C ASP A 218 0.87 18.68 2.75
N GLU A 219 0.45 17.50 3.23
CA GLU A 219 1.18 16.69 4.21
C GLU A 219 2.30 15.86 3.56
N ARG A 220 2.44 15.90 2.23
CA ARG A 220 3.43 15.14 1.45
C ARG A 220 3.35 13.62 1.65
N GLY A 221 2.18 13.15 2.03
CA GLY A 221 1.87 11.72 2.18
C GLY A 221 1.59 11.02 0.86
N TRP A 222 1.16 11.78 -0.16
CA TRP A 222 0.86 11.31 -1.50
C TRP A 222 1.94 11.79 -2.47
N VAL A 223 2.72 10.87 -2.96
CA VAL A 223 3.87 11.17 -3.80
C VAL A 223 3.56 10.79 -5.24
N ARG A 224 3.75 11.74 -6.16
CA ARG A 224 3.77 11.50 -7.60
C ARG A 224 5.21 11.44 -8.08
N ALA A 225 5.61 10.30 -8.64
CA ALA A 225 6.93 10.11 -9.24
C ALA A 225 6.77 9.80 -10.74
N VAL A 226 7.82 10.08 -11.52
CA VAL A 226 7.86 9.84 -12.97
C VAL A 226 9.18 9.16 -13.34
N PRO A 227 9.24 8.45 -14.49
CA PRO A 227 10.50 7.97 -15.05
C PRO A 227 11.53 9.08 -15.20
N ARG A 228 12.81 8.75 -14.93
CA ARG A 228 13.96 9.64 -15.22
C ARG A 228 14.32 9.62 -16.68
#